data_38e41b527955efb38a2d760abf73eb2f
#
_entry.id   38e41b527955efb38a2d760abf73eb2f
#
_cell.length_a   1.000
_cell.length_b   1.000
_cell.length_c   1.000
_cell.angle_alpha   90.00
_cell.angle_beta   90.00
_cell.angle_gamma   90.00
#
_symmetry.space_group_name_H-M   'P 1'
#
loop_
_entity.id
_entity.type
_entity.pdbx_description
1 polymer ?
#
loop_
_entity_poly.entity_id
_entity_poly.type
_entity_poly.pdbx_seq_one_letter_code
_entity_poly.pdbx_strand_id
1 'polypeptide(L)'
;MKPTPLLLLAPLLLLHSAAFATSADAEKRLQVAVNEVLAVADRASTGSGLAGSLRPVLQKYISFEAMTRRAVGPGWRQFTEDQQKEATQLFTTLIIRTYSGKLTPGEYPIIKFKAASAPAPGRVEVPTTLLYRGSQYNVTYRMEEAEGWRITDVVIEGVSLIANYRSQFDAQFKKGGSSAVVNALSECVAHPQ
;
A
#
# COMPACT_ATOMS: atom_id res chain seq x y z
N MET A 1 65.69 -14.62 -3.10
CA MET A 1 64.58 -13.94 -2.39
C MET A 1 63.38 -13.86 -3.32
N LYS A 2 62.34 -14.65 -3.05
CA LYS A 2 61.10 -14.66 -3.85
C LYS A 2 60.02 -13.85 -3.10
N PRO A 3 59.29 -12.94 -3.72
CA PRO A 3 58.20 -12.22 -3.05
C PRO A 3 56.95 -13.11 -2.99
N THR A 4 56.36 -13.22 -1.81
CA THR A 4 55.10 -13.85 -1.50
C THR A 4 53.94 -12.96 -1.99
N PRO A 5 52.89 -13.49 -2.68
CA PRO A 5 51.74 -12.65 -3.00
C PRO A 5 50.80 -12.58 -1.80
N LEU A 6 50.53 -11.33 -1.40
CA LEU A 6 49.51 -10.97 -0.40
C LEU A 6 48.13 -11.15 -0.98
N LEU A 7 47.39 -12.16 -0.49
CA LEU A 7 46.00 -12.38 -0.84
C LEU A 7 45.14 -11.27 -0.24
N LEU A 8 44.59 -10.43 -1.11
CA LEU A 8 43.53 -9.48 -0.79
C LEU A 8 42.22 -10.25 -0.60
N LEU A 9 41.88 -10.53 0.64
CA LEU A 9 40.52 -10.92 1.04
C LEU A 9 39.74 -9.63 1.23
N ALA A 10 38.93 -9.25 0.26
CA ALA A 10 38.06 -8.07 0.30
C ALA A 10 36.56 -8.44 0.40
N PRO A 11 35.70 -7.55 0.83
CA PRO A 11 34.66 -7.68 1.85
C PRO A 11 33.32 -8.06 1.26
N LEU A 12 32.89 -9.30 1.46
CA LEU A 12 31.54 -9.77 1.07
C LEU A 12 30.48 -9.56 2.16
N LEU A 13 30.86 -8.93 3.29
CA LEU A 13 29.99 -8.84 4.48
C LEU A 13 29.12 -7.57 4.59
N LEU A 14 29.31 -6.57 3.72
CA LEU A 14 28.62 -5.27 3.85
C LEU A 14 27.24 -5.19 3.16
N LEU A 15 26.95 -6.07 2.19
CA LEU A 15 25.69 -6.01 1.45
C LEU A 15 24.46 -6.52 2.24
N HIS A 16 24.64 -7.40 3.20
CA HIS A 16 23.55 -7.92 4.01
C HIS A 16 23.06 -6.93 5.07
N SER A 17 23.94 -6.08 5.60
CA SER A 17 23.58 -5.11 6.63
C SER A 17 22.65 -4.01 6.12
N ALA A 18 22.81 -3.59 4.86
CA ALA A 18 21.96 -2.55 4.26
C ALA A 18 20.50 -3.04 4.04
N ALA A 19 20.31 -4.30 3.63
CA ALA A 19 18.98 -4.86 3.43
C ALA A 19 18.19 -5.00 4.74
N PHE A 20 18.84 -5.36 5.83
CA PHE A 20 18.20 -5.45 7.14
C PHE A 20 17.84 -4.07 7.71
N ALA A 21 18.68 -3.07 7.58
CA ALA A 21 18.40 -1.71 8.02
C ALA A 21 17.18 -1.12 7.31
N THR A 22 17.08 -1.30 6.00
CA THR A 22 15.93 -0.80 5.21
C THR A 22 14.63 -1.52 5.54
N SER A 23 14.66 -2.81 5.84
CA SER A 23 13.47 -3.57 6.26
C SER A 23 12.96 -3.11 7.62
N ALA A 24 13.85 -2.84 8.57
CA ALA A 24 13.50 -2.32 9.88
C ALA A 24 12.92 -0.90 9.79
N ASP A 25 13.44 -0.05 8.90
CA ASP A 25 12.92 1.31 8.69
C ASP A 25 11.52 1.28 8.07
N ALA A 26 11.28 0.39 7.11
CA ALA A 26 9.96 0.19 6.52
C ALA A 26 8.94 -0.30 7.57
N GLU A 27 9.32 -1.29 8.39
CA GLU A 27 8.47 -1.79 9.49
C GLU A 27 8.15 -0.67 10.49
N LYS A 28 9.16 0.07 10.95
CA LYS A 28 8.97 1.21 11.85
C LYS A 28 8.06 2.27 11.24
N ARG A 29 8.22 2.56 9.95
CA ARG A 29 7.35 3.50 9.23
C ARG A 29 5.91 3.03 9.20
N LEU A 30 5.68 1.73 8.99
CA LEU A 30 4.34 1.14 9.02
C LEU A 30 3.74 1.17 10.43
N GLN A 31 4.52 0.89 11.48
CA GLN A 31 4.05 0.99 12.87
C GLN A 31 3.59 2.42 13.20
N VAL A 32 4.35 3.43 12.78
CA VAL A 32 3.96 4.84 12.95
C VAL A 32 2.68 5.14 12.18
N ALA A 33 2.55 4.66 10.94
CA ALA A 33 1.34 4.84 10.13
C ALA A 33 0.10 4.23 10.81
N VAL A 34 0.20 3.01 11.30
CA VAL A 34 -0.88 2.32 12.02
C VAL A 34 -1.31 3.12 13.25
N ASN A 35 -0.35 3.54 14.08
CA ASN A 35 -0.66 4.30 15.29
C ASN A 35 -1.33 5.64 14.98
N GLU A 36 -0.88 6.35 13.94
CA GLU A 36 -1.47 7.63 13.53
C GLU A 36 -2.89 7.44 12.97
N VAL A 37 -3.12 6.39 12.17
CA VAL A 37 -4.46 6.03 11.66
C VAL A 37 -5.41 5.71 12.82
N LEU A 38 -5.00 4.88 13.77
CA LEU A 38 -5.82 4.53 14.93
C LEU A 38 -6.12 5.75 15.81
N ALA A 39 -5.14 6.62 16.05
CA ALA A 39 -5.33 7.84 16.81
C ALA A 39 -6.27 8.85 16.13
N VAL A 40 -6.32 8.89 14.81
CA VAL A 40 -7.29 9.72 14.07
C VAL A 40 -8.66 9.07 14.09
N ALA A 41 -8.75 7.74 13.91
CA ALA A 41 -10.00 7.01 13.96
C ALA A 41 -10.70 7.14 15.33
N ASP A 42 -9.93 7.15 16.42
CA ASP A 42 -10.44 7.30 17.79
C ASP A 42 -11.10 8.67 18.03
N ARG A 43 -10.59 9.70 17.37
CA ARG A 43 -11.09 11.09 17.51
C ARG A 43 -12.15 11.47 16.49
N ALA A 44 -12.31 10.67 15.44
CA ALA A 44 -13.22 10.99 14.35
C ALA A 44 -14.66 10.59 14.66
N SER A 45 -15.60 11.39 14.15
CA SER A 45 -17.02 11.02 14.13
C SER A 45 -17.27 9.84 13.20
N THR A 46 -18.33 9.08 13.48
CA THR A 46 -18.74 7.93 12.67
C THR A 46 -19.17 8.33 11.24
N GLY A 47 -19.15 7.38 10.32
CA GLY A 47 -19.68 7.56 8.97
C GLY A 47 -18.75 8.29 8.01
N SER A 48 -19.30 9.16 7.17
CA SER A 48 -18.55 9.90 6.14
C SER A 48 -17.44 10.81 6.71
N GLY A 49 -17.57 11.24 7.96
CA GLY A 49 -16.56 11.99 8.69
C GLY A 49 -15.27 11.24 8.92
N LEU A 50 -15.34 9.92 9.17
CA LEU A 50 -14.15 9.08 9.39
C LEU A 50 -13.27 9.01 8.13
N ALA A 51 -13.86 8.77 6.96
CA ALA A 51 -13.12 8.72 5.69
C ALA A 51 -12.41 10.06 5.39
N GLY A 52 -13.08 11.19 5.66
CA GLY A 52 -12.51 12.52 5.51
C GLY A 52 -11.32 12.76 6.45
N SER A 53 -11.46 12.38 7.71
CA SER A 53 -10.42 12.53 8.73
C SER A 53 -9.20 11.63 8.47
N LEU A 54 -9.40 10.43 7.93
CA LEU A 54 -8.33 9.49 7.61
C LEU A 54 -7.57 9.85 6.34
N ARG A 55 -8.18 10.55 5.38
CA ARG A 55 -7.57 10.87 4.08
C ARG A 55 -6.17 11.48 4.18
N PRO A 56 -5.93 12.57 4.95
CA PRO A 56 -4.60 13.19 5.03
C PRO A 56 -3.53 12.23 5.57
N VAL A 57 -3.88 11.45 6.58
CA VAL A 57 -2.96 10.48 7.19
C VAL A 57 -2.65 9.36 6.21
N LEU A 58 -3.66 8.78 5.55
CA LEU A 58 -3.44 7.71 4.58
C LEU A 58 -2.61 8.19 3.39
N GLN A 59 -2.82 9.41 2.89
CA GLN A 59 -2.02 10.00 1.82
C GLN A 59 -0.54 10.22 2.20
N LYS A 60 -0.23 10.37 3.48
CA LYS A 60 1.14 10.48 4.00
C LYS A 60 1.91 9.15 3.92
N TYR A 61 1.21 8.02 4.03
CA TYR A 61 1.83 6.69 4.14
C TYR A 61 1.59 5.79 2.94
N ILE A 62 0.59 6.07 2.13
CA ILE A 62 0.20 5.28 0.96
C ILE A 62 0.53 6.06 -0.30
N SER A 63 1.14 5.39 -1.28
CA SER A 63 1.30 5.92 -2.63
C SER A 63 0.10 5.54 -3.49
N PHE A 64 -0.99 6.31 -3.37
CA PHE A 64 -2.20 6.06 -4.16
C PHE A 64 -1.96 6.16 -5.66
N GLU A 65 -1.04 7.03 -6.10
CA GLU A 65 -0.65 7.11 -7.52
C GLU A 65 -0.01 5.79 -7.99
N ALA A 66 0.96 5.25 -7.25
CA ALA A 66 1.58 3.98 -7.59
C ALA A 66 0.56 2.83 -7.55
N MET A 67 -0.35 2.83 -6.57
CA MET A 67 -1.43 1.85 -6.49
C MET A 67 -2.35 1.95 -7.71
N THR A 68 -2.82 3.13 -8.07
CA THR A 68 -3.71 3.35 -9.21
C THR A 68 -3.05 2.94 -10.52
N ARG A 69 -1.82 3.39 -10.75
CA ARG A 69 -1.04 3.02 -11.94
C ARG A 69 -0.90 1.51 -12.09
N ARG A 70 -0.66 0.80 -11.00
CA ARG A 70 -0.54 -0.67 -11.00
C ARG A 70 -1.89 -1.36 -11.20
N ALA A 71 -2.93 -0.84 -10.58
CA ALA A 71 -4.28 -1.37 -10.75
C ALA A 71 -4.78 -1.20 -12.19
N VAL A 72 -4.50 -0.07 -12.84
CA VAL A 72 -4.79 0.12 -14.27
C VAL A 72 -3.85 -0.69 -15.17
N GLY A 73 -2.60 -0.88 -14.76
CA GLY A 73 -1.62 -1.70 -15.46
C GLY A 73 -1.12 -1.08 -16.79
N PRO A 74 -0.86 -1.89 -17.85
CA PRO A 74 -0.29 -1.40 -19.11
C PRO A 74 -1.13 -0.32 -19.79
N GLY A 75 -2.43 -0.33 -19.60
CA GLY A 75 -3.36 0.69 -20.10
C GLY A 75 -3.08 2.10 -19.59
N TRP A 76 -2.38 2.24 -18.44
CA TRP A 76 -2.06 3.54 -17.84
C TRP A 76 -1.37 4.53 -18.79
N ARG A 77 -0.53 4.03 -19.71
CA ARG A 77 0.17 4.86 -20.69
C ARG A 77 -0.75 5.51 -21.74
N GLN A 78 -2.00 5.07 -21.83
CA GLN A 78 -3.00 5.59 -22.77
C GLN A 78 -3.93 6.62 -22.09
N PHE A 79 -3.78 6.82 -20.79
CA PHE A 79 -4.50 7.89 -20.07
C PHE A 79 -3.82 9.23 -20.33
N THR A 80 -4.61 10.26 -20.54
CA THR A 80 -4.11 11.64 -20.49
C THR A 80 -3.71 12.00 -19.06
N GLU A 81 -2.93 13.05 -18.86
CA GLU A 81 -2.54 13.51 -17.52
C GLU A 81 -3.76 13.83 -16.65
N ASP A 82 -4.81 14.42 -17.22
CA ASP A 82 -6.04 14.71 -16.49
C ASP A 82 -6.77 13.41 -16.10
N GLN A 83 -6.85 12.43 -16.98
CA GLN A 83 -7.43 11.13 -16.68
C GLN A 83 -6.61 10.39 -15.63
N GLN A 84 -5.29 10.50 -15.63
CA GLN A 84 -4.43 9.91 -14.60
C GLN A 84 -4.68 10.54 -13.22
N LYS A 85 -4.79 11.85 -13.17
CA LYS A 85 -5.15 12.59 -11.97
C LYS A 85 -6.54 12.19 -11.47
N GLU A 86 -7.53 12.19 -12.33
CA GLU A 86 -8.91 11.86 -12.00
C GLU A 86 -9.02 10.42 -11.50
N ALA A 87 -8.45 9.46 -12.23
CA ALA A 87 -8.43 8.04 -11.81
C ALA A 87 -7.75 7.85 -10.44
N THR A 88 -6.65 8.58 -10.18
CA THR A 88 -5.97 8.53 -8.88
C THR A 88 -6.85 9.09 -7.76
N GLN A 89 -7.53 10.20 -7.99
CA GLN A 89 -8.45 10.80 -7.00
C GLN A 89 -9.64 9.89 -6.69
N LEU A 90 -10.26 9.34 -7.75
CA LEU A 90 -11.39 8.43 -7.62
C LEU A 90 -11.00 7.13 -6.92
N PHE A 91 -9.88 6.50 -7.33
CA PHE A 91 -9.40 5.28 -6.69
C PHE A 91 -9.01 5.52 -5.23
N THR A 92 -8.36 6.63 -4.90
CA THR A 92 -8.08 7.05 -3.52
C THR A 92 -9.37 7.13 -2.71
N THR A 93 -10.40 7.77 -3.25
CA THR A 93 -11.70 7.91 -2.58
C THR A 93 -12.37 6.57 -2.38
N LEU A 94 -12.36 5.71 -3.40
CA LEU A 94 -12.92 4.37 -3.35
C LEU A 94 -12.25 3.54 -2.24
N ILE A 95 -10.91 3.46 -2.24
CA ILE A 95 -10.15 2.69 -1.25
C ILE A 95 -10.41 3.20 0.17
N ILE A 96 -10.31 4.52 0.39
CA ILE A 96 -10.52 5.10 1.72
C ILE A 96 -11.94 4.80 2.22
N ARG A 97 -12.97 5.01 1.41
CA ARG A 97 -14.36 4.74 1.81
C ARG A 97 -14.60 3.26 2.11
N THR A 98 -14.16 2.36 1.21
CA THR A 98 -14.36 0.92 1.35
C THR A 98 -13.75 0.38 2.65
N TYR A 99 -12.56 0.85 3.02
CA TYR A 99 -11.86 0.30 4.19
C TYR A 99 -12.15 1.06 5.48
N SER A 100 -12.39 2.37 5.43
CA SER A 100 -12.84 3.11 6.62
C SER A 100 -14.24 2.69 7.08
N GLY A 101 -15.13 2.35 6.15
CA GLY A 101 -16.47 1.84 6.48
C GLY A 101 -16.47 0.49 7.22
N LYS A 102 -15.35 -0.24 7.21
CA LYS A 102 -15.20 -1.50 7.97
C LYS A 102 -14.70 -1.29 9.40
N LEU A 103 -14.27 -0.09 9.74
CA LEU A 103 -13.86 0.26 11.10
C LEU A 103 -15.07 0.69 11.93
N THR A 104 -15.19 0.11 13.12
CA THR A 104 -16.17 0.54 14.12
C THR A 104 -15.45 1.40 15.15
N PRO A 105 -15.89 2.63 15.40
CA PRO A 105 -15.32 3.46 16.45
C PRO A 105 -15.35 2.76 17.81
N GLY A 106 -14.23 2.85 18.52
CA GLY A 106 -14.07 2.17 19.81
C GLY A 106 -13.70 0.68 19.72
N GLU A 107 -13.76 0.07 18.54
CA GLU A 107 -13.35 -1.31 18.31
C GLU A 107 -12.19 -1.31 17.30
N TYR A 108 -10.97 -1.34 17.80
CA TYR A 108 -9.78 -1.31 16.92
C TYR A 108 -9.12 -2.66 16.82
N PRO A 109 -8.56 -2.99 15.65
CA PRO A 109 -7.82 -4.23 15.50
C PRO A 109 -6.53 -4.23 16.33
N ILE A 110 -6.19 -5.38 16.89
CA ILE A 110 -4.86 -5.63 17.43
C ILE A 110 -3.99 -6.10 16.28
N ILE A 111 -2.90 -5.37 16.01
CA ILE A 111 -1.98 -5.66 14.91
C ILE A 111 -0.66 -6.17 15.49
N LYS A 112 -0.29 -7.40 15.12
CA LYS A 112 0.98 -8.01 15.48
C LYS A 112 1.87 -8.03 14.25
N PHE A 113 3.01 -7.37 14.32
CA PHE A 113 4.02 -7.32 13.27
C PHE A 113 4.86 -8.61 13.29
N LYS A 114 5.21 -9.11 12.12
CA LYS A 114 6.12 -10.24 11.91
C LYS A 114 7.37 -9.71 11.20
N ALA A 115 8.42 -10.50 11.16
CA ALA A 115 9.68 -10.14 10.53
C ALA A 115 9.46 -9.69 9.07
N ALA A 116 9.89 -8.47 8.77
CA ALA A 116 9.84 -7.91 7.42
C ALA A 116 10.88 -8.58 6.51
N SER A 117 10.60 -8.65 5.22
CA SER A 117 11.51 -9.16 4.19
C SER A 117 11.73 -8.14 3.09
N ALA A 118 12.90 -8.18 2.46
CA ALA A 118 13.26 -7.32 1.33
C ALA A 118 13.40 -8.18 0.05
N PRO A 119 12.31 -8.38 -0.72
CA PRO A 119 12.34 -9.21 -1.91
C PRO A 119 13.18 -8.62 -3.05
N ALA A 120 13.43 -7.32 -3.04
CA ALA A 120 14.26 -6.60 -3.98
C ALA A 120 14.76 -5.28 -3.37
N PRO A 121 15.82 -4.67 -3.92
CA PRO A 121 16.25 -3.33 -3.52
C PRO A 121 15.09 -2.32 -3.60
N GLY A 122 14.92 -1.51 -2.55
CA GLY A 122 13.86 -0.51 -2.45
C GLY A 122 12.44 -1.10 -2.29
N ARG A 123 12.30 -2.39 -2.00
CA ARG A 123 11.03 -3.06 -1.77
C ARG A 123 11.06 -3.88 -0.49
N VAL A 124 10.04 -3.71 0.33
CA VAL A 124 9.88 -4.44 1.59
C VAL A 124 8.45 -4.97 1.70
N GLU A 125 8.33 -6.19 2.18
CA GLU A 125 7.07 -6.78 2.61
C GLU A 125 7.07 -6.87 4.14
N VAL A 126 6.03 -6.29 4.76
CA VAL A 126 5.83 -6.32 6.21
C VAL A 126 4.59 -7.15 6.51
N PRO A 127 4.75 -8.44 6.88
CA PRO A 127 3.63 -9.28 7.25
C PRO A 127 3.13 -8.92 8.65
N THR A 128 1.82 -8.96 8.82
CA THR A 128 1.15 -8.74 10.10
C THR A 128 0.06 -9.78 10.32
N THR A 129 -0.34 -9.96 11.57
CA THR A 129 -1.58 -10.61 11.94
C THR A 129 -2.49 -9.57 12.57
N LEU A 130 -3.67 -9.42 12.02
CA LEU A 130 -4.70 -8.49 12.47
C LEU A 130 -5.80 -9.28 13.17
N LEU A 131 -6.02 -9.01 14.45
CA LEU A 131 -7.13 -9.58 15.22
C LEU A 131 -8.22 -8.54 15.37
N TYR A 132 -9.39 -8.81 14.83
CA TYR A 132 -10.53 -7.89 14.85
C TYR A 132 -11.85 -8.65 15.02
N ARG A 133 -12.62 -8.30 16.03
CA ARG A 133 -13.92 -8.93 16.36
C ARG A 133 -13.85 -10.46 16.47
N GLY A 134 -12.80 -10.96 17.11
CA GLY A 134 -12.60 -12.41 17.29
C GLY A 134 -12.09 -13.16 16.05
N SER A 135 -12.01 -12.50 14.90
CA SER A 135 -11.43 -13.08 13.68
C SER A 135 -9.98 -12.63 13.50
N GLN A 136 -9.17 -13.55 12.99
CA GLN A 136 -7.76 -13.29 12.70
C GLN A 136 -7.57 -13.23 11.18
N TYR A 137 -6.82 -12.22 10.72
CA TYR A 137 -6.49 -12.02 9.31
C TYR A 137 -4.98 -11.89 9.15
N ASN A 138 -4.42 -12.52 8.13
CA ASN A 138 -3.04 -12.30 7.71
C ASN A 138 -3.03 -11.15 6.69
N VAL A 139 -2.28 -10.10 7.02
CA VAL A 139 -2.17 -8.91 6.17
C VAL A 139 -0.70 -8.62 5.92
N THR A 140 -0.31 -8.55 4.65
CA THR A 140 1.04 -8.15 4.25
C THR A 140 0.99 -6.79 3.55
N TYR A 141 1.75 -5.85 4.06
CA TYR A 141 1.93 -4.54 3.44
C TYR A 141 3.16 -4.57 2.54
N ARG A 142 2.97 -4.29 1.25
CA ARG A 142 4.06 -4.10 0.30
C ARG A 142 4.43 -2.63 0.27
N MET A 143 5.68 -2.35 0.56
CA MET A 143 6.19 -0.98 0.64
C MET A 143 7.33 -0.77 -0.35
N GLU A 144 7.41 0.43 -0.88
CA GLU A 144 8.51 0.86 -1.74
C GLU A 144 9.13 2.14 -1.20
N GLU A 145 10.44 2.23 -1.38
CA GLU A 145 11.20 3.42 -1.07
C GLU A 145 11.09 4.42 -2.23
N ALA A 146 10.60 5.61 -1.92
CA ALA A 146 10.56 6.75 -2.83
C ALA A 146 11.04 7.97 -2.03
N GLU A 147 10.20 8.92 -1.72
CA GLU A 147 10.47 9.96 -0.72
C GLU A 147 10.16 9.43 0.69
N GLY A 148 10.90 8.38 1.11
CA GLY A 148 10.62 7.53 2.27
C GLY A 148 9.71 6.34 1.93
N TRP A 149 9.58 5.41 2.89
CA TRP A 149 8.78 4.20 2.71
C TRP A 149 7.30 4.49 2.57
N ARG A 150 6.68 4.00 1.50
CA ARG A 150 5.25 4.13 1.23
C ARG A 150 4.62 2.80 0.88
N ILE A 151 3.40 2.58 1.36
CA ILE A 151 2.60 1.41 1.02
C ILE A 151 2.15 1.52 -0.44
N THR A 152 2.38 0.47 -1.22
CA THR A 152 2.01 0.41 -2.64
C THR A 152 1.08 -0.76 -2.96
N ASP A 153 0.86 -1.67 -2.02
CA ASP A 153 -0.15 -2.74 -2.09
C ASP A 153 -0.43 -3.28 -0.69
N VAL A 154 -1.60 -3.83 -0.50
CA VAL A 154 -2.01 -4.57 0.70
C VAL A 154 -2.53 -5.94 0.27
N VAL A 155 -1.95 -7.01 0.84
CA VAL A 155 -2.34 -8.39 0.59
C VAL A 155 -3.08 -8.91 1.82
N ILE A 156 -4.34 -9.27 1.66
CA ILE A 156 -5.21 -9.76 2.74
C ILE A 156 -5.54 -11.22 2.45
N GLU A 157 -5.19 -12.12 3.36
CA GLU A 157 -5.40 -13.57 3.18
C GLU A 157 -4.85 -14.09 1.83
N GLY A 158 -3.66 -13.60 1.44
CA GLY A 158 -3.01 -13.96 0.17
C GLY A 158 -3.56 -13.25 -1.08
N VAL A 159 -4.62 -12.45 -0.96
CA VAL A 159 -5.22 -11.71 -2.08
C VAL A 159 -4.70 -10.28 -2.11
N SER A 160 -3.97 -9.92 -3.16
CA SER A 160 -3.51 -8.55 -3.40
C SER A 160 -4.68 -7.65 -3.77
N LEU A 161 -4.81 -6.53 -3.06
CA LEU A 161 -5.79 -5.49 -3.35
C LEU A 161 -5.63 -4.96 -4.79
N ILE A 162 -4.39 -4.67 -5.16
CA ILE A 162 -4.08 -4.12 -6.49
C ILE A 162 -4.36 -5.15 -7.59
N ALA A 163 -4.02 -6.42 -7.39
CA ALA A 163 -4.30 -7.47 -8.38
C ALA A 163 -5.82 -7.67 -8.58
N ASN A 164 -6.61 -7.57 -7.51
CA ASN A 164 -8.06 -7.66 -7.59
C ASN A 164 -8.64 -6.51 -8.42
N TYR A 165 -8.27 -5.26 -8.13
CA TYR A 165 -8.73 -4.11 -8.92
C TYR A 165 -8.21 -4.15 -10.36
N ARG A 166 -7.00 -4.65 -10.57
CA ARG A 166 -6.44 -4.80 -11.91
C ARG A 166 -7.30 -5.67 -12.81
N SER A 167 -7.77 -6.80 -12.31
CA SER A 167 -8.69 -7.66 -13.06
C SER A 167 -9.96 -6.92 -13.50
N GLN A 168 -10.51 -6.09 -12.62
CA GLN A 168 -11.71 -5.30 -12.90
C GLN A 168 -11.41 -4.18 -13.92
N PHE A 169 -10.32 -3.45 -13.76
CA PHE A 169 -9.95 -2.36 -14.67
C PHE A 169 -9.53 -2.87 -16.06
N ASP A 170 -8.85 -4.01 -16.15
CA ASP A 170 -8.56 -4.66 -17.44
C ASP A 170 -9.85 -4.97 -18.21
N ALA A 171 -10.90 -5.43 -17.51
CA ALA A 171 -12.18 -5.69 -18.13
C ALA A 171 -12.86 -4.40 -18.63
N GLN A 172 -12.80 -3.32 -17.86
CA GLN A 172 -13.36 -2.02 -18.29
C GLN A 172 -12.53 -1.39 -19.42
N PHE A 173 -11.21 -1.48 -19.33
CA PHE A 173 -10.32 -0.97 -20.36
C PHE A 173 -10.56 -1.62 -21.74
N LYS A 174 -10.82 -2.92 -21.77
CA LYS A 174 -11.18 -3.64 -23.01
C LYS A 174 -12.51 -3.18 -23.60
N LYS A 175 -13.43 -2.65 -22.80
CA LYS A 175 -14.75 -2.17 -23.27
C LYS A 175 -14.68 -0.78 -23.91
N GLY A 176 -13.82 0.12 -23.40
CA GLY A 176 -13.82 1.49 -23.88
C GLY A 176 -12.59 2.31 -23.43
N GLY A 177 -11.44 1.66 -23.27
CA GLY A 177 -10.17 2.33 -22.99
C GLY A 177 -10.15 3.06 -21.65
N SER A 178 -9.34 4.10 -21.56
CA SER A 178 -9.15 4.91 -20.34
C SER A 178 -10.45 5.53 -19.83
N SER A 179 -11.29 6.04 -20.71
CA SER A 179 -12.57 6.66 -20.32
C SER A 179 -13.51 5.67 -19.64
N ALA A 180 -13.56 4.41 -20.09
CA ALA A 180 -14.39 3.39 -19.43
C ALA A 180 -13.91 3.06 -18.02
N VAL A 181 -12.60 3.08 -17.77
CA VAL A 181 -12.03 2.87 -16.42
C VAL A 181 -12.38 4.05 -15.52
N VAL A 182 -12.21 5.30 -15.99
CA VAL A 182 -12.55 6.49 -15.21
C VAL A 182 -14.04 6.53 -14.88
N ASN A 183 -14.91 6.24 -15.85
CA ASN A 183 -16.36 6.18 -15.63
C ASN A 183 -16.72 5.09 -14.60
N ALA A 184 -16.14 3.90 -14.71
CA ALA A 184 -16.40 2.81 -13.74
C ALA A 184 -15.94 3.19 -12.32
N LEU A 185 -14.81 3.87 -12.18
CA LEU A 185 -14.36 4.41 -10.89
C LEU A 185 -15.32 5.46 -10.34
N SER A 186 -15.80 6.37 -11.19
CA SER A 186 -16.76 7.40 -10.81
C SER A 186 -18.06 6.80 -10.31
N GLU A 187 -18.61 5.79 -11.01
CA GLU A 187 -19.79 5.02 -10.58
C GLU A 187 -19.60 4.34 -9.24
N CYS A 188 -18.45 3.67 -9.02
CA CYS A 188 -18.14 3.03 -7.73
C CYS A 188 -18.05 4.04 -6.58
N VAL A 189 -17.60 5.26 -6.84
CA VAL A 189 -17.54 6.33 -5.83
C VAL A 189 -18.92 6.94 -5.59
N ALA A 190 -19.75 7.07 -6.61
CA ALA A 190 -21.11 7.61 -6.49
C ALA A 190 -22.05 6.64 -5.78
N HIS A 191 -21.87 5.33 -6.01
CA HIS A 191 -22.71 4.26 -5.48
C HIS A 191 -21.87 3.23 -4.71
N PRO A 192 -21.38 3.57 -3.48
CA PRO A 192 -20.59 2.65 -2.67
C PRO A 192 -21.44 1.44 -2.26
N GLN A 193 -20.90 0.23 -2.52
CA GLN A 193 -21.50 -1.05 -2.11
C GLN A 193 -21.18 -1.39 -0.66
#